data_69df8da7453760d0640ffecfdfde794b
#
_entry.id   69df8da7453760d0640ffecfdfde794b
#
_cell.length_a   1.000
_cell.length_b   1.000
_cell.length_c   1.000
_cell.angle_alpha   90.00
_cell.angle_beta   90.00
_cell.angle_gamma   90.00
#
_symmetry.space_group_name_H-M   'P 1'
#
loop_
_entity.id
_entity.type
_entity.pdbx_description
1 polymer ?
#
loop_
_entity_poly.entity_id
_entity_poly.type
_entity_poly.pdbx_seq_one_letter_code
_entity_poly.pdbx_strand_id
1 'polypeptide(L)'
;INVRSETIEEKPICRNSFREKRCLIPTNGFYEWRKSDRQPFFIHVRDIPLFFFAGIWNSNREDISSQPATFAIITTRANKKILPIHVRMPVIVHPEKMQEWLSPARQDVLKDLMNPYPDEDIELNPVSKAVNYNKNNEDGLIKPVSGSK
;
A
#
# COMPACT_ATOMS: atom_id res chain seq x y z
N ILE A 1 6.75 -6.03 5.19
CA ILE A 1 7.20 -5.01 6.16
C ILE A 1 6.78 -3.65 5.62
N ASN A 2 6.36 -2.74 6.52
CA ASN A 2 5.90 -1.41 6.14
C ASN A 2 6.85 -0.34 6.70
N VAL A 3 7.01 0.76 5.95
CA VAL A 3 7.77 1.95 6.37
C VAL A 3 6.88 3.19 6.28
N ARG A 4 7.02 4.11 7.23
CA ARG A 4 6.23 5.35 7.25
C ARG A 4 6.87 6.41 6.36
N SER A 5 6.07 7.06 5.52
CA SER A 5 6.51 8.15 4.64
C SER A 5 7.12 9.31 5.43
N GLU A 6 6.56 9.62 6.61
CA GLU A 6 6.98 10.75 7.43
C GLU A 6 8.40 10.60 7.99
N THR A 7 8.85 9.36 8.18
CA THR A 7 10.17 9.07 8.80
C THR A 7 11.11 8.26 7.91
N ILE A 8 10.78 8.09 6.63
CA ILE A 8 11.54 7.23 5.72
C ILE A 8 12.99 7.71 5.54
N GLU A 9 13.21 9.01 5.57
CA GLU A 9 14.54 9.61 5.42
C GLU A 9 15.33 9.65 6.73
N GLU A 10 14.67 9.53 7.89
CA GLU A 10 15.32 9.53 9.20
C GLU A 10 16.01 8.21 9.48
N LYS A 11 15.50 7.11 8.94
CA LYS A 11 16.02 5.76 9.15
C LYS A 11 17.15 5.46 8.14
N PRO A 12 18.40 5.26 8.59
CA PRO A 12 19.53 5.04 7.67
C PRO A 12 19.32 3.92 6.68
N ILE A 13 18.72 2.80 7.13
CA ILE A 13 18.43 1.64 6.27
C ILE A 13 17.40 1.94 5.17
N CYS A 14 16.47 2.88 5.41
CA CYS A 14 15.44 3.24 4.43
C CYS A 14 15.88 4.39 3.52
N ARG A 15 16.70 5.31 4.03
CA ARG A 15 17.12 6.53 3.32
C ARG A 15 17.73 6.25 1.97
N ASN A 16 18.70 5.35 1.90
CA ASN A 16 19.38 5.02 0.63
C ASN A 16 18.43 4.30 -0.33
N SER A 17 17.62 3.36 0.19
CA SER A 17 16.62 2.68 -0.64
C SER A 17 15.56 3.65 -1.15
N PHE A 18 15.14 4.63 -0.37
CA PHE A 18 14.21 5.66 -0.80
C PHE A 18 14.77 6.56 -1.90
N ARG A 19 16.05 6.82 -1.89
CA ARG A 19 16.72 7.64 -2.93
C ARG A 19 16.94 6.88 -4.24
N GLU A 20 17.32 5.61 -4.16
CA GLU A 20 17.91 4.88 -5.29
C GLU A 20 17.18 3.59 -5.66
N LYS A 21 16.40 3.02 -4.75
CA LYS A 21 15.81 1.66 -4.86
C LYS A 21 14.31 1.69 -4.63
N ARG A 22 13.60 2.60 -5.31
CA ARG A 22 12.14 2.63 -5.31
C ARG A 22 11.59 1.58 -6.25
N CYS A 23 10.40 1.07 -5.91
CA CYS A 23 9.68 0.09 -6.73
C CYS A 23 8.17 0.34 -6.68
N LEU A 24 7.47 -0.30 -7.58
CA LEU A 24 6.03 -0.37 -7.62
C LEU A 24 5.59 -1.79 -7.30
N ILE A 25 4.65 -1.94 -6.39
CA ILE A 25 4.12 -3.24 -5.95
C ILE A 25 2.69 -3.36 -6.50
N PRO A 26 2.47 -4.25 -7.51
CA PRO A 26 1.15 -4.40 -8.12
C PRO A 26 0.16 -5.04 -7.15
N THR A 27 -1.09 -4.56 -7.18
CA THR A 27 -2.17 -5.10 -6.37
C THR A 27 -3.53 -4.77 -7.00
N ASN A 28 -4.55 -5.57 -6.70
CA ASN A 28 -5.95 -5.28 -7.01
C ASN A 28 -6.72 -4.74 -5.79
N GLY A 29 -6.09 -4.74 -4.60
CA GLY A 29 -6.67 -4.25 -3.37
C GLY A 29 -5.89 -4.72 -2.16
N PHE A 30 -6.36 -4.34 -0.99
CA PHE A 30 -5.76 -4.76 0.28
C PHE A 30 -6.83 -4.90 1.35
N TYR A 31 -6.52 -5.67 2.40
CA TYR A 31 -7.40 -5.83 3.54
C TYR A 31 -6.97 -4.92 4.69
N GLU A 32 -7.98 -4.35 5.35
CA GLU A 32 -7.83 -3.67 6.63
C GLU A 32 -8.97 -4.05 7.57
N TRP A 33 -8.69 -4.05 8.85
CA TRP A 33 -9.64 -4.42 9.89
C TRP A 33 -10.06 -3.21 10.70
N ARG A 34 -11.36 -2.93 10.71
CA ARG A 34 -11.89 -1.86 11.56
C ARG A 34 -11.62 -2.17 13.02
N LYS A 35 -10.99 -1.20 13.71
CA LYS A 35 -10.49 -1.41 15.08
C LYS A 35 -11.59 -1.72 16.09
N SER A 36 -12.79 -1.15 15.93
CA SER A 36 -13.89 -1.25 16.90
C SER A 36 -14.51 -2.65 17.01
N ASP A 37 -14.65 -3.37 15.89
CA ASP A 37 -15.39 -4.64 15.81
C ASP A 37 -14.65 -5.74 15.02
N ARG A 38 -13.45 -5.45 14.58
CA ARG A 38 -12.62 -6.37 13.78
C ARG A 38 -13.29 -6.81 12.47
N GLN A 39 -14.18 -5.99 11.94
CA GLN A 39 -14.75 -6.20 10.62
C GLN A 39 -13.67 -6.01 9.56
N PRO A 40 -13.37 -7.02 8.73
CA PRO A 40 -12.44 -6.86 7.61
C PRO A 40 -13.12 -6.12 6.45
N PHE A 41 -12.33 -5.29 5.78
CA PHE A 41 -12.69 -4.59 4.56
C PHE A 41 -11.70 -4.92 3.47
N PHE A 42 -12.19 -5.19 2.26
CA PHE A 42 -11.38 -5.15 1.05
C PHE A 42 -11.44 -3.74 0.49
N ILE A 43 -10.28 -3.13 0.35
CA ILE A 43 -10.10 -1.74 -0.08
C ILE A 43 -9.43 -1.74 -1.44
N HIS A 44 -10.02 -1.05 -2.40
CA HIS A 44 -9.49 -0.96 -3.76
C HIS A 44 -9.72 0.44 -4.37
N VAL A 45 -9.08 0.70 -5.51
CA VAL A 45 -9.29 1.93 -6.28
C VAL A 45 -10.44 1.71 -7.24
N ARG A 46 -11.37 2.68 -7.28
CA ARG A 46 -12.56 2.65 -8.14
C ARG A 46 -12.14 2.58 -9.62
N ASP A 47 -12.79 1.70 -10.38
CA ASP A 47 -12.61 1.54 -11.82
C ASP A 47 -11.18 1.21 -12.28
N ILE A 48 -10.28 0.90 -11.32
CA ILE A 48 -8.90 0.50 -11.59
C ILE A 48 -8.67 -0.91 -11.03
N PRO A 49 -8.71 -1.95 -11.87
CA PRO A 49 -8.59 -3.34 -11.42
C PRO A 49 -7.18 -3.73 -10.97
N LEU A 50 -6.17 -3.00 -11.41
CA LEU A 50 -4.77 -3.18 -11.02
C LEU A 50 -4.14 -1.81 -10.77
N PHE A 51 -3.64 -1.59 -9.57
CA PHE A 51 -2.93 -0.37 -9.19
C PHE A 51 -1.64 -0.72 -8.45
N PHE A 52 -0.88 0.29 -8.00
CA PHE A 52 0.45 0.06 -7.47
C PHE A 52 0.66 0.79 -6.14
N PHE A 53 1.21 0.08 -5.17
CA PHE A 53 1.77 0.71 -3.99
C PHE A 53 3.18 1.23 -4.26
N ALA A 54 3.51 2.36 -3.66
CA ALA A 54 4.88 2.82 -3.55
C ALA A 54 5.67 1.91 -2.60
N GLY A 55 6.80 1.46 -3.05
CA GLY A 55 7.69 0.64 -2.26
C GLY A 55 9.15 1.05 -2.38
N ILE A 56 9.95 0.55 -1.47
CA ILE A 56 11.40 0.54 -1.53
C ILE A 56 11.89 -0.89 -1.42
N TRP A 57 13.01 -1.18 -2.08
CA TRP A 57 13.61 -2.51 -1.99
C TRP A 57 15.05 -2.44 -1.49
N ASN A 58 15.55 -3.56 -1.01
CA ASN A 58 16.94 -3.72 -0.61
C ASN A 58 17.44 -5.11 -0.95
N SER A 59 18.72 -5.17 -1.29
CA SER A 59 19.47 -6.41 -1.42
C SER A 59 20.72 -6.28 -0.56
N ASN A 60 21.00 -7.28 0.24
CA ASN A 60 22.17 -7.28 1.14
C ASN A 60 23.48 -7.62 0.42
N ARG A 61 23.45 -7.87 -0.90
CA ARG A 61 24.63 -8.24 -1.69
C ARG A 61 24.64 -7.49 -3.02
N GLU A 62 25.84 -7.32 -3.55
CA GLU A 62 26.07 -6.74 -4.88
C GLU A 62 25.50 -7.62 -6.02
N ASP A 63 25.40 -8.94 -5.77
CA ASP A 63 24.82 -9.90 -6.71
C ASP A 63 23.38 -10.25 -6.34
N ILE A 64 22.42 -9.61 -7.00
CA ILE A 64 20.97 -9.84 -6.86
C ILE A 64 20.58 -11.26 -7.28
N SER A 65 21.39 -11.94 -8.11
CA SER A 65 21.08 -13.28 -8.60
C SER A 65 21.20 -14.37 -7.54
N SER A 66 21.92 -14.12 -6.45
CA SER A 66 22.25 -15.10 -5.42
C SER A 66 21.33 -15.09 -4.21
N GLN A 67 20.53 -14.02 -3.98
CA GLN A 67 19.52 -13.96 -2.90
C GLN A 67 18.33 -13.06 -3.28
N PRO A 68 17.12 -13.44 -2.86
CA PRO A 68 15.93 -12.62 -3.16
C PRO A 68 16.04 -11.26 -2.50
N ALA A 69 15.75 -10.20 -3.26
CA ALA A 69 15.58 -8.85 -2.73
C ALA A 69 14.37 -8.81 -1.78
N THR A 70 14.47 -8.00 -0.75
CA THR A 70 13.35 -7.70 0.14
C THR A 70 12.76 -6.34 -0.23
N PHE A 71 11.46 -6.17 0.00
CA PHE A 71 10.81 -4.88 -0.19
C PHE A 71 9.98 -4.47 1.03
N ALA A 72 9.72 -3.18 1.13
CA ALA A 72 8.81 -2.60 2.10
C ALA A 72 7.80 -1.69 1.40
N ILE A 73 6.53 -1.82 1.78
CA ILE A 73 5.46 -0.93 1.35
C ILE A 73 5.56 0.38 2.14
N ILE A 74 5.51 1.51 1.44
CA ILE A 74 5.44 2.81 2.08
C ILE A 74 3.99 3.07 2.49
N THR A 75 3.80 3.49 3.73
CA THR A 75 2.49 3.88 4.26
C THR A 75 2.47 5.35 4.60
N THR A 76 1.31 5.97 4.45
CA THR A 76 1.02 7.36 4.82
C THR A 76 -0.19 7.42 5.76
N ARG A 77 -0.55 8.60 6.26
CA ARG A 77 -1.80 8.80 7.00
C ARG A 77 -3.00 8.37 6.14
N ALA A 78 -4.02 7.81 6.76
CA ALA A 78 -5.24 7.46 6.05
C ALA A 78 -5.93 8.72 5.52
N ASN A 79 -6.56 8.61 4.35
CA ASN A 79 -7.52 9.60 3.87
C ASN A 79 -8.82 9.54 4.71
N LYS A 80 -9.75 10.47 4.48
CA LYS A 80 -10.99 10.55 5.27
C LYS A 80 -11.85 9.30 5.17
N LYS A 81 -11.80 8.62 4.03
CA LYS A 81 -12.62 7.42 3.77
C LYS A 81 -12.10 6.20 4.53
N ILE A 82 -10.76 6.01 4.59
CA ILE A 82 -10.13 4.88 5.30
C ILE A 82 -10.01 5.15 6.81
N LEU A 83 -9.92 6.41 7.24
CA LEU A 83 -9.69 6.79 8.63
C LEU A 83 -10.60 6.10 9.66
N PRO A 84 -11.91 5.87 9.40
CA PRO A 84 -12.78 5.14 10.33
C PRO A 84 -12.40 3.66 10.53
N ILE A 85 -11.61 3.10 9.62
CA ILE A 85 -11.17 1.71 9.65
C ILE A 85 -9.78 1.62 10.26
N HIS A 86 -8.83 2.36 9.69
CA HIS A 86 -7.43 2.37 10.12
C HIS A 86 -6.79 3.76 9.93
N VAL A 87 -5.88 4.14 10.82
CA VAL A 87 -5.22 5.46 10.80
C VAL A 87 -4.14 5.60 9.72
N ARG A 88 -3.77 4.51 9.09
CA ARG A 88 -2.76 4.45 8.03
C ARG A 88 -3.33 3.80 6.77
N MET A 89 -2.75 4.13 5.63
CA MET A 89 -2.99 3.45 4.36
C MET A 89 -1.68 3.30 3.58
N PRO A 90 -1.57 2.34 2.66
CA PRO A 90 -0.47 2.29 1.70
C PRO A 90 -0.45 3.56 0.85
N VAL A 91 0.75 4.01 0.47
CA VAL A 91 0.89 5.03 -0.57
C VAL A 91 0.53 4.39 -1.91
N ILE A 92 -0.53 4.87 -2.54
CA ILE A 92 -0.97 4.43 -3.87
C ILE A 92 -0.44 5.43 -4.89
N VAL A 93 0.28 4.94 -5.89
CA VAL A 93 0.86 5.78 -6.94
C VAL A 93 -0.14 5.93 -8.09
N HIS A 94 -0.49 7.17 -8.43
CA HIS A 94 -1.31 7.44 -9.60
C HIS A 94 -0.66 6.93 -10.88
N PRO A 95 -1.42 6.38 -11.86
CA PRO A 95 -0.85 5.82 -13.08
C PRO A 95 0.06 6.79 -13.83
N GLU A 96 -0.33 8.06 -13.94
CA GLU A 96 0.47 9.10 -14.59
C GLU A 96 1.74 9.49 -13.81
N LYS A 97 1.85 9.09 -12.53
CA LYS A 97 2.98 9.39 -11.66
C LYS A 97 3.97 8.23 -11.48
N MET A 98 3.69 7.09 -12.08
CA MET A 98 4.53 5.89 -11.95
C MET A 98 5.95 6.12 -12.45
N GLN A 99 6.10 6.76 -13.60
CA GLN A 99 7.41 7.08 -14.17
C GLN A 99 8.18 8.06 -13.28
N GLU A 100 7.49 9.07 -12.75
CA GLU A 100 8.09 10.04 -11.83
C GLU A 100 8.55 9.38 -10.51
N TRP A 101 7.76 8.44 -9.98
CA TRP A 101 8.14 7.66 -8.82
C TRP A 101 9.41 6.82 -9.03
N LEU A 102 9.57 6.21 -10.18
CA LEU A 102 10.71 5.34 -10.50
C LEU A 102 11.97 6.09 -10.96
N SER A 103 11.81 7.31 -11.47
CA SER A 103 12.92 8.11 -11.98
C SER A 103 13.68 8.86 -10.88
N PRO A 104 14.94 9.22 -11.09
CA PRO A 104 15.64 10.16 -10.21
C PRO A 104 14.83 11.44 -10.07
N ALA A 105 14.41 11.77 -8.87
CA ALA A 105 13.58 12.94 -8.60
C ALA A 105 14.05 13.65 -7.32
N ARG A 106 13.72 14.95 -7.22
CA ARG A 106 13.96 15.72 -6.02
C ARG A 106 13.13 15.20 -4.87
N GLN A 107 13.61 15.35 -3.64
CA GLN A 107 12.95 14.82 -2.45
C GLN A 107 11.57 15.45 -2.19
N ASP A 108 11.40 16.73 -2.49
CA ASP A 108 10.11 17.42 -2.36
C ASP A 108 9.06 16.81 -3.30
N VAL A 109 9.42 16.53 -4.55
CA VAL A 109 8.55 15.84 -5.51
C VAL A 109 8.17 14.44 -5.00
N LEU A 110 9.14 13.67 -4.51
CA LEU A 110 8.87 12.35 -3.96
C LEU A 110 7.95 12.38 -2.73
N LYS A 111 8.08 13.41 -1.89
CA LYS A 111 7.19 13.61 -0.74
C LYS A 111 5.76 13.89 -1.15
N ASP A 112 5.56 14.69 -2.20
CA ASP A 112 4.24 14.98 -2.74
C ASP A 112 3.56 13.72 -3.30
N LEU A 113 4.33 12.80 -3.90
CA LEU A 113 3.83 11.53 -4.38
C LEU A 113 3.40 10.56 -3.25
N MET A 114 3.80 10.81 -2.01
CA MET A 114 3.43 10.00 -0.85
C MET A 114 2.21 10.52 -0.10
N ASN A 115 1.50 11.51 -0.62
CA ASN A 115 0.24 11.98 -0.06
C ASN A 115 -0.85 10.89 -0.11
N PRO A 116 -1.86 10.93 0.78
CA PRO A 116 -2.99 10.02 0.73
C PRO A 116 -3.72 10.08 -0.62
N TYR A 117 -4.13 8.93 -1.12
CA TYR A 117 -4.94 8.84 -2.34
C TYR A 117 -6.30 9.53 -2.14
N PRO A 118 -6.91 10.14 -3.20
CA PRO A 118 -8.18 10.85 -3.08
C PRO A 118 -9.30 10.00 -2.49
N ASP A 119 -10.13 10.60 -1.64
CA ASP A 119 -11.23 9.90 -0.95
C ASP A 119 -12.25 9.31 -1.93
N GLU A 120 -12.59 10.07 -2.97
CA GLU A 120 -13.57 9.73 -4.00
C GLU A 120 -13.20 8.52 -4.84
N ASP A 121 -11.91 8.24 -4.97
CA ASP A 121 -11.40 7.14 -5.79
C ASP A 121 -11.21 5.83 -5.01
N ILE A 122 -11.41 5.84 -3.70
CA ILE A 122 -11.30 4.64 -2.87
C ILE A 122 -12.67 3.99 -2.65
N GLU A 123 -12.74 2.69 -2.77
CA GLU A 123 -13.90 1.87 -2.40
C GLU A 123 -13.58 0.96 -1.22
N LEU A 124 -14.56 0.83 -0.31
CA LEU A 124 -14.48 0.05 0.91
C LEU A 124 -15.59 -0.99 0.91
N ASN A 125 -15.25 -2.24 0.76
CA ASN A 125 -16.20 -3.35 0.76
C ASN A 125 -16.03 -4.17 2.04
N PRO A 126 -17.01 -4.21 2.96
CA PRO A 126 -16.98 -5.15 4.07
C PRO A 126 -17.00 -6.57 3.52
N VAL A 127 -16.11 -7.42 4.00
CA VAL A 127 -15.96 -8.80 3.51
C VAL A 127 -16.14 -9.81 4.65
N SER A 128 -16.26 -11.08 4.29
CA SER A 128 -16.41 -12.16 5.25
C SER A 128 -15.20 -12.27 6.18
N LYS A 129 -15.44 -12.58 7.45
CA LYS A 129 -14.38 -12.93 8.42
C LYS A 129 -13.62 -14.20 8.05
N ALA A 130 -14.04 -14.95 7.03
CA ALA A 130 -13.28 -16.07 6.47
C ALA A 130 -11.86 -15.66 5.99
N VAL A 131 -11.65 -14.39 5.64
CA VAL A 131 -10.32 -13.85 5.30
C VAL A 131 -9.31 -13.92 6.46
N ASN A 132 -9.77 -14.06 7.70
CA ASN A 132 -8.91 -14.20 8.88
C ASN A 132 -8.18 -15.55 8.94
N TYR A 133 -8.64 -16.54 8.20
CA TYR A 133 -8.03 -17.86 8.16
C TYR A 133 -7.04 -17.92 7.00
N ASN A 134 -5.76 -18.00 7.32
CA ASN A 134 -4.65 -17.99 6.35
C ASN A 134 -4.65 -19.16 5.34
N LYS A 135 -5.44 -20.20 5.59
CA LYS A 135 -5.63 -21.33 4.66
C LYS A 135 -6.67 -21.03 3.57
N ASN A 136 -7.53 -20.03 3.78
CA ASN A 136 -8.51 -19.62 2.80
C ASN A 136 -7.80 -18.75 1.75
N ASN A 137 -7.90 -19.15 0.49
CA ASN A 137 -7.34 -18.43 -0.64
C ASN A 137 -8.25 -18.65 -1.86
N GLU A 138 -9.37 -17.95 -1.89
CA GLU A 138 -10.40 -18.06 -2.91
C GLU A 138 -10.94 -16.68 -3.31
N ASP A 139 -11.40 -16.54 -4.54
CA ASP A 139 -11.94 -15.30 -5.10
C ASP A 139 -13.15 -14.74 -4.32
N GLY A 140 -13.85 -15.61 -3.59
CA GLY A 140 -14.98 -15.23 -2.75
C GLY A 140 -14.62 -14.29 -1.60
N LEU A 141 -13.36 -14.27 -1.15
CA LEU A 141 -12.91 -13.48 -0.01
C LEU A 141 -12.96 -11.96 -0.24
N ILE A 142 -12.91 -11.50 -1.49
CA ILE A 142 -13.01 -10.08 -1.83
C ILE A 142 -14.46 -9.62 -2.07
N LYS A 143 -15.42 -10.56 -2.11
CA LYS A 143 -16.83 -10.22 -2.37
C LYS A 143 -17.45 -9.53 -1.15
N PRO A 144 -18.18 -8.42 -1.38
CA PRO A 144 -18.88 -7.74 -0.31
C PRO A 144 -19.87 -8.68 0.41
N VAL A 145 -19.87 -8.63 1.74
CA VAL A 145 -20.96 -9.26 2.50
C VAL A 145 -22.15 -8.31 2.47
N SER A 146 -23.35 -8.85 2.16
CA SER A 146 -24.59 -8.09 2.24
C SER A 146 -24.74 -7.57 3.67
N GLY A 147 -24.80 -6.24 3.84
CA GLY A 147 -24.95 -5.64 5.15
C GLY A 147 -26.22 -6.13 5.80
N SER A 148 -26.10 -6.75 6.94
CA SER A 148 -27.22 -6.79 7.91
C SER A 148 -27.51 -5.33 8.26
N LYS A 149 -28.72 -4.87 7.92
CA LYS A 149 -29.25 -3.59 8.34
C LYS A 149 -29.29 -3.50 9.87
#